data_ea5e2997f1aadb6ea70715f8a88220d7
#
_entry.id   ea5e2997f1aadb6ea70715f8a88220d7
#
_cell.length_a   1.000
_cell.length_b   1.000
_cell.length_c   1.000
_cell.angle_alpha   90.00
_cell.angle_beta   90.00
_cell.angle_gamma   90.00
#
_symmetry.space_group_name_H-M   'P 1'
#
loop_
_entity.id
_entity.type
_entity.pdbx_description
1 polymer ?
#
loop_
_entity_poly.entity_id
_entity_poly.type
_entity_poly.pdbx_seq_one_letter_code
_entity_poly.pdbx_strand_id
1 'polypeptide(L)'
;MSRQDVNRSGEMEVFARVVELGGFSAAARALRMSPSAVSKLVARLEARLGVRLINRSTRKLQLTPEGSAYYDRSIRILDDINTAEREAAIGATPRGR
;
A
#
# COMPACT_ATOMS: atom_id res chain seq x y z
N MET A 1 -15.45 18.54 7.17
CA MET A 1 -15.03 18.11 7.04
C MET A 1 -14.07 18.03 6.78
N SER A 2 -13.68 17.97 6.91
CA SER A 2 -12.74 17.97 6.54
C SER A 2 -12.33 17.23 5.86
N ARG A 3 -12.06 17.09 5.38
CA ARG A 3 -11.65 16.49 4.67
C ARG A 3 -10.51 16.07 4.86
N GLN A 4 -10.31 15.28 5.26
CA GLN A 4 -9.27 14.88 5.50
C GLN A 4 -8.75 14.34 4.43
N ASP A 5 -7.77 14.46 4.06
CA ASP A 5 -7.19 14.07 2.89
C ASP A 5 -6.40 12.84 3.03
N VAL A 6 -6.90 11.88 3.72
CA VAL A 6 -6.23 10.62 3.88
C VAL A 6 -6.53 9.74 2.70
N ASN A 7 -5.53 9.31 1.99
CA ASN A 7 -5.69 8.37 0.91
C ASN A 7 -5.33 6.98 1.45
N ARG A 8 -6.29 6.36 2.08
CA ARG A 8 -6.05 5.09 2.76
C ARG A 8 -5.63 3.98 1.82
N SER A 9 -6.27 3.87 0.67
CA SER A 9 -5.89 2.81 -0.26
C SER A 9 -4.53 3.10 -0.89
N GLY A 10 -4.20 4.36 -1.08
CA GLY A 10 -2.88 4.71 -1.59
C GLY A 10 -1.78 4.38 -0.60
N GLU A 11 -2.01 4.68 0.67
CA GLU A 11 -1.04 4.33 1.71
C GLU A 11 -0.87 2.83 1.82
N MET A 12 -1.98 2.10 1.73
CA MET A 12 -1.94 0.64 1.76
C MET A 12 -1.14 0.10 0.59
N GLU A 13 -1.33 0.66 -0.58
CA GLU A 13 -0.61 0.22 -1.77
C GLU A 13 0.89 0.48 -1.64
N VAL A 14 1.27 1.64 -1.12
CA VAL A 14 2.67 1.95 -0.92
C VAL A 14 3.29 0.95 0.06
N PHE A 15 2.60 0.68 1.17
CA PHE A 15 3.10 -0.29 2.14
C PHE A 15 3.25 -1.67 1.51
N ALA A 16 2.24 -2.10 0.75
CA ALA A 16 2.30 -3.42 0.11
C ALA A 16 3.49 -3.52 -0.85
N ARG A 17 3.77 -2.43 -1.58
CA ARG A 17 4.92 -2.43 -2.48
C ARG A 17 6.23 -2.53 -1.72
N VAL A 18 6.34 -1.84 -0.60
CA VAL A 18 7.55 -1.92 0.21
C VAL A 18 7.79 -3.36 0.64
N VAL A 19 6.73 -4.03 1.06
CA VAL A 19 6.86 -5.43 1.49
C VAL A 19 7.23 -6.32 0.31
N GLU A 20 6.52 -6.18 -0.80
CA GLU A 20 6.74 -7.03 -1.97
C GLU A 20 8.14 -6.91 -2.53
N LEU A 21 8.66 -5.70 -2.56
CA LEU A 21 9.94 -5.45 -3.17
C LEU A 21 11.10 -5.48 -2.20
N GLY A 22 10.79 -5.63 -0.93
CA GLY A 22 11.81 -5.85 0.07
C GLY A 22 12.50 -4.62 0.59
N GLY A 23 11.96 -3.44 0.34
CA GLY A 23 12.58 -2.24 0.88
C GLY A 23 12.02 -0.97 0.31
N PHE A 24 12.40 0.14 0.95
CA PHE A 24 11.89 1.46 0.58
C PHE A 24 12.45 1.94 -0.76
N SER A 25 13.72 1.66 -1.03
CA SER A 25 14.33 2.13 -2.27
C SER A 25 13.74 1.46 -3.49
N ALA A 26 13.53 0.15 -3.41
CA ALA A 26 12.96 -0.58 -4.53
C ALA A 26 11.52 -0.15 -4.76
N ALA A 27 10.76 0.05 -3.68
CA ALA A 27 9.39 0.51 -3.81
C ALA A 27 9.35 1.92 -4.41
N ALA A 28 10.26 2.78 -3.99
CA ALA A 28 10.31 4.13 -4.51
C ALA A 28 10.54 4.13 -6.02
N ARG A 29 11.45 3.29 -6.48
CA ARG A 29 11.69 3.20 -7.92
C ARG A 29 10.47 2.73 -8.67
N ALA A 30 9.80 1.72 -8.14
CA ALA A 30 8.61 1.18 -8.79
C ALA A 30 7.47 2.18 -8.83
N LEU A 31 7.36 3.00 -7.78
CA LEU A 31 6.27 3.96 -7.65
C LEU A 31 6.63 5.34 -8.19
N ARG A 32 7.86 5.51 -8.67
CA ARG A 32 8.34 6.78 -9.16
C ARG A 32 8.28 7.86 -8.09
N MET A 33 8.73 7.49 -6.91
CA MET A 33 8.75 8.39 -5.76
C MET A 33 10.16 8.39 -5.18
N SER A 34 10.45 9.34 -4.32
CA SER A 34 11.71 9.29 -3.60
C SER A 34 11.58 8.31 -2.43
N PRO A 35 12.69 7.71 -1.98
CA PRO A 35 12.61 6.83 -0.81
C PRO A 35 12.09 7.55 0.41
N SER A 36 12.43 8.82 0.60
CA SER A 36 11.93 9.54 1.77
C SER A 36 10.43 9.77 1.68
N ALA A 37 9.88 9.95 0.47
CA ALA A 37 8.44 10.09 0.32
C ALA A 37 7.73 8.79 0.67
N VAL A 38 8.28 7.66 0.22
CA VAL A 38 7.72 6.36 0.56
C VAL A 38 7.77 6.15 2.08
N SER A 39 8.92 6.46 2.68
CA SER A 39 9.09 6.29 4.12
C SER A 39 8.10 7.16 4.90
N LYS A 40 7.85 8.38 4.44
CA LYS A 40 6.89 9.25 5.09
C LYS A 40 5.48 8.73 5.00
N LEU A 41 5.10 8.18 3.85
CA LEU A 41 3.77 7.62 3.71
C LEU A 41 3.55 6.43 4.63
N VAL A 42 4.56 5.57 4.74
CA VAL A 42 4.45 4.43 5.65
C VAL A 42 4.40 4.91 7.11
N ALA A 43 5.22 5.90 7.45
CA ALA A 43 5.20 6.44 8.82
C ALA A 43 3.84 7.07 9.15
N ARG A 44 3.25 7.76 8.18
CA ARG A 44 1.94 8.36 8.37
C ARG A 44 0.88 7.29 8.58
N LEU A 45 0.96 6.21 7.80
CA LEU A 45 0.06 5.08 7.97
C LEU A 45 0.19 4.48 9.36
N GLU A 46 1.42 4.25 9.81
CA GLU A 46 1.66 3.70 11.16
C GLU A 46 1.11 4.63 12.23
N ALA A 47 1.32 5.94 12.07
CA ALA A 47 0.82 6.90 13.04
C ALA A 47 -0.70 6.90 13.11
N ARG A 48 -1.34 6.82 11.96
CA ARG A 48 -2.80 6.81 11.91
C ARG A 48 -3.37 5.56 12.54
N LEU A 49 -2.72 4.42 12.32
CA LEU A 49 -3.18 3.15 12.89
C LEU A 49 -2.77 2.96 14.34
N GLY A 50 -1.75 3.71 14.77
CA GLY A 50 -1.28 3.60 16.14
C GLY A 50 -0.44 2.38 16.41
N VAL A 51 0.12 1.75 15.37
CA VAL A 51 0.98 0.58 15.56
C VAL A 51 2.14 0.66 14.59
N ARG A 52 3.20 -0.06 14.91
CA ARG A 52 4.30 -0.22 13.98
C ARG A 52 4.00 -1.37 13.05
N LEU A 53 4.25 -1.18 11.78
CA LEU A 53 4.08 -2.24 10.78
C LEU A 53 5.43 -2.78 10.34
N ILE A 54 6.45 -1.96 10.37
CA ILE A 54 7.79 -2.33 9.92
C ILE A 54 8.76 -2.12 11.07
N ASN A 55 9.60 -3.12 11.30
CA ASN A 55 10.63 -3.02 12.30
C ASN A 55 11.84 -2.34 11.68
N ARG A 56 12.06 -1.09 12.06
CA ARG A 56 13.11 -0.31 11.43
C ARG A 56 14.46 -0.40 12.11
N SER A 57 14.54 -1.22 13.14
CA SER A 57 15.81 -1.35 13.84
C SER A 57 16.73 -2.36 13.21
N THR A 58 16.28 -3.05 12.15
CA THR A 58 17.11 -4.04 11.48
C THR A 58 17.51 -3.56 10.10
N ARG A 59 18.62 -4.09 9.56
CA ARG A 59 19.03 -3.74 8.25
C ARG A 59 18.12 -4.29 7.21
N LYS A 60 17.65 -5.51 7.36
CA LYS A 60 16.72 -6.07 6.44
C LYS A 60 15.33 -5.67 6.80
N LEU A 61 14.48 -5.53 5.82
CA LEU A 61 13.08 -5.23 6.05
C LEU A 61 12.44 -6.37 6.81
N GLN A 62 11.85 -6.06 7.91
CA GLN A 62 11.10 -7.04 8.70
C GLN A 62 9.79 -6.44 9.11
N LEU A 63 8.75 -7.24 9.06
CA LEU A 63 7.43 -6.81 9.48
C LEU A 63 7.23 -7.14 10.95
N THR A 64 6.49 -6.28 11.64
CA THR A 64 5.99 -6.63 12.94
C THR A 64 4.84 -7.63 12.76
N PRO A 65 4.37 -8.28 13.82
CA PRO A 65 3.18 -9.14 13.67
C PRO A 65 1.98 -8.34 13.13
N GLU A 66 1.84 -7.10 13.57
CA GLU A 66 0.77 -6.24 13.06
C GLU A 66 0.98 -5.93 11.59
N GLY A 67 2.24 -5.72 11.19
CA GLY A 67 2.55 -5.47 9.79
C GLY A 67 2.24 -6.65 8.91
N SER A 68 2.55 -7.85 9.40
CA SER A 68 2.28 -9.06 8.64
C SER A 68 0.78 -9.26 8.45
N ALA A 69 0.01 -9.08 9.52
CA ALA A 69 -1.45 -9.22 9.43
C ALA A 69 -2.05 -8.15 8.51
N TYR A 70 -1.54 -6.93 8.63
CA TYR A 70 -2.04 -5.85 7.78
C TYR A 70 -1.72 -6.11 6.31
N TYR A 71 -0.52 -6.62 6.04
CA TYR A 71 -0.12 -6.92 4.68
C TYR A 71 -1.03 -8.01 4.08
N ASP A 72 -1.26 -9.08 4.82
CA ASP A 72 -2.11 -10.17 4.32
C ASP A 72 -3.49 -9.67 3.95
N ARG A 73 -4.05 -8.79 4.76
CA ARG A 73 -5.35 -8.23 4.46
C ARG A 73 -5.28 -7.24 3.30
N SER A 74 -4.18 -6.49 3.23
CA SER A 74 -4.01 -5.47 2.21
C SER A 74 -3.99 -6.07 0.81
N ILE A 75 -3.30 -7.19 0.62
CA ILE A 75 -3.23 -7.75 -0.72
C ILE A 75 -4.59 -8.21 -1.20
N ARG A 76 -5.44 -8.66 -0.30
CA ARG A 76 -6.81 -9.04 -0.68
C ARG A 76 -7.64 -7.82 -1.04
N ILE A 77 -7.51 -6.77 -0.25
CA ILE A 77 -8.27 -5.54 -0.51
C ILE A 77 -7.85 -4.93 -1.84
N LEU A 78 -6.54 -4.84 -2.08
CA LEU A 78 -6.04 -4.26 -3.32
C LEU A 78 -6.44 -5.11 -4.51
N ASP A 79 -6.44 -6.42 -4.35
CA ASP A 79 -6.88 -7.30 -5.41
C ASP A 79 -8.37 -7.09 -5.71
N ASP A 80 -9.16 -6.89 -4.66
CA ASP A 80 -10.58 -6.61 -4.86
C ASP A 80 -10.80 -5.29 -5.59
N ILE A 81 -10.00 -4.27 -5.27
CA ILE A 81 -10.10 -3.01 -5.99
C ILE A 81 -9.79 -3.21 -7.47
N ASN A 82 -8.72 -3.94 -7.76
CA ASN A 82 -8.34 -4.19 -9.13
C ASN A 82 -9.41 -4.98 -9.87
N THR A 83 -9.99 -5.96 -9.20
CA THR A 83 -11.06 -6.76 -9.80
C THR A 83 -12.27 -5.91 -10.09
N ALA A 84 -12.66 -5.07 -9.13
CA ALA A 84 -13.81 -4.20 -9.32
C ALA A 84 -13.62 -3.27 -10.51
N GLU A 85 -12.40 -2.75 -10.64
CA GLU A 85 -12.12 -1.84 -11.75
C GLU A 85 -12.14 -2.57 -13.09
N ARG A 86 -11.58 -3.77 -13.13
CA ARG A 86 -11.62 -4.56 -14.37
C ARG A 86 -13.03 -4.91 -14.76
N GLU A 87 -13.85 -5.29 -13.81
CA GLU A 87 -15.23 -5.65 -14.11
C GLU A 87 -16.01 -4.45 -14.59
N ALA A 88 -15.78 -3.29 -13.98
CA ALA A 88 -16.46 -2.08 -14.41
C ALA A 88 -16.02 -1.70 -15.83
N ALA A 89 -14.74 -1.81 -16.11
CA ALA A 89 -14.23 -1.47 -17.44
C ALA A 89 -14.79 -2.41 -18.49
N ILE A 90 -14.89 -3.68 -18.18
CA ILE A 90 -15.46 -4.64 -19.09
C ILE A 90 -16.94 -4.31 -19.33
N GLY A 91 -17.66 -4.00 -18.29
CA GLY A 91 -19.06 -3.66 -18.41
C GLY A 91 -19.30 -2.40 -19.21
N ALA A 92 -18.35 -1.46 -19.15
CA ALA A 92 -18.49 -0.21 -19.88
C ALA A 92 -18.08 -0.33 -21.35
N THR A 93 -17.38 -1.39 -21.70
CA THR A 93 -16.90 -1.55 -23.07
C THR A 93 -18.02 -2.08 -23.96
N PRO A 94 -18.24 -1.46 -25.06
CA PRO A 94 -19.25 -2.00 -25.97
C PRO A 94 -18.75 -3.31 -26.50
N ARG A 95 -19.36 -4.36 -26.16
CA ARG A 95 -18.91 -5.57 -26.52
C ARG A 95 -19.41 -6.03 -27.66
N GLY A 96 -19.55 -5.72 -28.43
CA GLY A 96 -19.99 -6.22 -29.58
C GLY A 96 -20.74 -7.45 -29.41
N ARG A 97 -21.21 -7.70 -28.64
CA ARG A 97 -21.85 -8.78 -28.56
C ARG A 97 -22.99 -8.51 -28.48
#